data_fb7add86afb1327071fc2cbf1ad8a0ef
#
_entry.id   fb7add86afb1327071fc2cbf1ad8a0ef
#
_cell.length_a   1.000
_cell.length_b   1.000
_cell.length_c   1.000
_cell.angle_alpha   90.00
_cell.angle_beta   90.00
_cell.angle_gamma   90.00
#
_symmetry.space_group_name_H-M   'P 1'
#
loop_
_entity.id
_entity.type
_entity.pdbx_description
1 polymer ?
#
loop_
_entity_poly.entity_id
_entity_poly.type
_entity_poly.pdbx_seq_one_letter_code
_entity_poly.pdbx_strand_id
1 'polypeptide(L)'
;MPMRPHFHCKAALLALAIASLAGCASTPAEPVPFKEVPQARIVQPGYTEPGTGLVAVDVRRERSRDVIVRFRDALVYVDGEQVTDLMNGEHVVFYLSPGVHRIGVSTQFDPVVEMRFTVTADTRYTNRASVTFDGDHGIALRRVAQ
;
A
#
# COMPACT_ATOMS: atom_id res chain seq x y z
N MET A 1 66.67 -46.08 9.61
CA MET A 1 65.33 -45.89 10.26
C MET A 1 64.77 -44.59 9.73
N PRO A 2 63.64 -44.60 9.00
CA PRO A 2 63.05 -43.37 8.51
C PRO A 2 61.92 -42.93 9.42
N MET A 3 61.95 -41.66 9.80
CA MET A 3 60.91 -41.00 10.55
C MET A 3 59.68 -40.72 9.62
N ARG A 4 58.49 -41.05 10.10
CA ARG A 4 57.21 -40.76 9.42
C ARG A 4 56.77 -39.34 9.68
N PRO A 5 56.27 -38.59 8.70
CA PRO A 5 55.53 -37.35 8.95
C PRO A 5 54.03 -37.63 8.98
N HIS A 6 53.41 -37.54 10.17
CA HIS A 6 51.96 -37.48 10.33
C HIS A 6 51.58 -36.07 10.72
N PHE A 7 51.38 -35.18 9.75
CA PHE A 7 50.83 -33.85 10.06
C PHE A 7 50.27 -33.18 8.84
N HIS A 8 49.24 -33.73 8.20
CA HIS A 8 48.52 -32.93 7.15
C HIS A 8 47.02 -33.22 7.03
N CYS A 9 46.41 -33.98 7.96
CA CYS A 9 45.01 -34.34 7.77
C CYS A 9 44.01 -33.59 8.67
N LYS A 10 44.50 -32.70 9.55
CA LYS A 10 43.57 -31.93 10.45
C LYS A 10 43.24 -30.51 9.97
N ALA A 11 43.97 -29.99 9.03
CA ALA A 11 43.74 -28.64 8.49
C ALA A 11 42.65 -28.60 7.37
N ALA A 12 42.42 -29.70 6.68
CA ALA A 12 41.49 -29.76 5.55
C ALA A 12 40.02 -29.86 6.00
N LEU A 13 39.74 -30.37 7.22
CA LEU A 13 38.36 -30.50 7.73
C LEU A 13 37.80 -29.19 8.32
N LEU A 14 38.64 -28.26 8.74
CA LEU A 14 38.19 -26.99 9.29
C LEU A 14 37.81 -25.97 8.22
N ALA A 15 38.33 -26.08 7.00
CA ALA A 15 38.01 -25.16 5.89
C ALA A 15 36.65 -25.45 5.24
N LEU A 16 36.10 -26.68 5.42
CA LEU A 16 34.81 -27.04 4.80
C LEU A 16 33.60 -26.64 5.63
N ALA A 17 33.79 -26.33 6.92
CA ALA A 17 32.69 -25.96 7.83
C ALA A 17 32.30 -24.46 7.76
N ILE A 18 33.12 -23.61 7.13
CA ILE A 18 32.88 -22.16 7.06
C ILE A 18 32.07 -21.75 5.80
N ALA A 19 32.02 -22.63 4.80
CA ALA A 19 31.33 -22.34 3.52
C ALA A 19 29.81 -22.50 3.57
N SER A 20 29.23 -23.02 4.65
CA SER A 20 27.78 -23.30 4.76
C SER A 20 26.95 -22.20 5.41
N LEU A 21 27.54 -21.06 5.83
CA LEU A 21 26.82 -19.92 6.40
C LEU A 21 26.53 -18.77 5.41
N ALA A 22 26.89 -18.92 4.15
CA ALA A 22 26.66 -17.91 3.12
C ALA A 22 25.36 -18.18 2.33
N GLY A 23 24.25 -18.33 2.99
CA GLY A 23 23.06 -18.60 2.22
C GLY A 23 21.77 -18.40 2.96
N CYS A 24 21.32 -17.20 3.11
CA CYS A 24 19.91 -16.76 3.08
C CYS A 24 19.89 -15.24 3.18
N ALA A 25 20.50 -14.56 2.23
CA ALA A 25 20.12 -13.20 1.92
C ALA A 25 18.72 -13.31 1.27
N SER A 26 17.66 -13.23 2.10
CA SER A 26 16.31 -13.08 1.59
C SER A 26 16.28 -11.80 0.78
N THR A 27 16.22 -11.92 -0.54
CA THR A 27 15.94 -10.77 -1.41
C THR A 27 14.68 -10.12 -0.87
N PRO A 28 14.69 -8.81 -0.53
CA PRO A 28 13.48 -8.13 -0.11
C PRO A 28 12.39 -8.39 -1.15
N ALA A 29 11.25 -8.94 -0.73
CA ALA A 29 10.15 -9.19 -1.64
C ALA A 29 9.74 -7.85 -2.28
N GLU A 30 9.72 -7.79 -3.61
CA GLU A 30 9.28 -6.60 -4.33
C GLU A 30 7.86 -6.23 -3.88
N PRO A 31 7.59 -4.95 -3.58
CA PRO A 31 6.27 -4.52 -3.13
C PRO A 31 5.23 -4.89 -4.19
N VAL A 32 4.24 -5.66 -3.81
CA VAL A 32 3.12 -6.00 -4.71
C VAL A 32 2.37 -4.72 -5.08
N PRO A 33 2.24 -4.36 -6.36
CA PRO A 33 1.56 -3.13 -6.78
C PRO A 33 0.07 -3.16 -6.38
N PHE A 34 -0.49 -1.97 -6.10
CA PHE A 34 -1.93 -1.85 -5.89
C PHE A 34 -2.68 -2.17 -7.18
N LYS A 35 -3.85 -2.77 -7.04
CA LYS A 35 -4.73 -3.07 -8.17
C LYS A 35 -5.72 -1.91 -8.35
N GLU A 36 -5.88 -1.46 -9.57
CA GLU A 36 -6.88 -0.45 -9.89
C GLU A 36 -8.30 -1.00 -9.69
N VAL A 37 -9.20 -0.17 -9.14
CA VAL A 37 -10.60 -0.52 -8.98
C VAL A 37 -11.26 -0.72 -10.36
N PRO A 38 -12.04 -1.80 -10.57
CA PRO A 38 -12.74 -2.00 -11.84
C PRO A 38 -13.75 -0.89 -12.12
N GLN A 39 -13.83 -0.43 -13.38
CA GLN A 39 -14.76 0.63 -13.81
C GLN A 39 -16.22 0.32 -13.44
N ALA A 40 -16.62 -0.94 -13.43
CA ALA A 40 -17.98 -1.35 -13.08
C ALA A 40 -18.39 -1.05 -11.63
N ARG A 41 -17.41 -0.76 -10.73
CA ARG A 41 -17.67 -0.37 -9.34
C ARG A 41 -17.58 1.14 -9.11
N ILE A 42 -17.28 1.91 -10.14
CA ILE A 42 -17.28 3.37 -10.08
C ILE A 42 -18.70 3.87 -10.34
N VAL A 43 -19.35 4.40 -9.31
CA VAL A 43 -20.75 4.88 -9.38
C VAL A 43 -20.85 6.35 -9.80
N GLN A 44 -19.72 7.10 -9.70
CA GLN A 44 -19.61 8.50 -10.12
C GLN A 44 -18.40 8.68 -11.05
N PRO A 45 -18.50 8.31 -12.35
CA PRO A 45 -17.35 8.29 -13.25
C PRO A 45 -16.72 9.66 -13.49
N GLY A 46 -17.48 10.75 -13.34
CA GLY A 46 -16.96 12.10 -13.51
C GLY A 46 -15.79 12.46 -12.59
N TYR A 47 -15.63 11.77 -11.46
CA TYR A 47 -14.48 11.97 -10.58
C TYR A 47 -13.22 11.19 -11.02
N THR A 48 -13.36 10.21 -11.90
CA THR A 48 -12.26 9.34 -12.35
C THR A 48 -11.80 9.61 -13.77
N GLU A 49 -12.38 10.61 -14.43
CA GLU A 49 -12.02 11.02 -15.78
C GLU A 49 -11.00 12.15 -15.76
N PRO A 50 -9.85 12.04 -16.44
CA PRO A 50 -8.88 13.11 -16.53
C PRO A 50 -9.47 14.30 -17.32
N GLY A 51 -9.08 15.52 -16.93
CA GLY A 51 -9.54 16.74 -17.55
C GLY A 51 -8.53 17.89 -17.43
N THR A 52 -8.70 18.90 -18.27
CA THR A 52 -7.83 20.09 -18.25
C THR A 52 -7.93 20.81 -16.91
N GLY A 53 -6.78 21.08 -16.28
CA GLY A 53 -6.70 21.77 -14.99
C GLY A 53 -7.04 20.88 -13.79
N LEU A 54 -7.36 19.60 -13.99
CA LEU A 54 -7.56 18.65 -12.93
C LEU A 54 -6.24 18.01 -12.49
N VAL A 55 -6.16 17.63 -11.24
CA VAL A 55 -4.99 17.03 -10.61
C VAL A 55 -5.35 15.62 -10.12
N ALA A 56 -4.48 14.67 -10.41
CA ALA A 56 -4.67 13.29 -9.96
C ALA A 56 -4.49 13.17 -8.46
N VAL A 57 -5.45 12.54 -7.78
CA VAL A 57 -5.44 12.21 -6.36
C VAL A 57 -5.60 10.70 -6.22
N ASP A 58 -4.58 10.04 -5.71
CA ASP A 58 -4.52 8.58 -5.57
C ASP A 58 -4.98 8.16 -4.17
N VAL A 59 -6.09 7.45 -4.08
CA VAL A 59 -6.62 6.91 -2.83
C VAL A 59 -6.38 5.40 -2.81
N ARG A 60 -5.61 4.93 -1.84
CA ARG A 60 -5.16 3.54 -1.72
C ARG A 60 -5.72 2.90 -0.47
N ARG A 61 -6.26 1.71 -0.60
CA ARG A 61 -6.57 0.86 0.53
C ARG A 61 -5.39 -0.07 0.81
N GLU A 62 -4.75 0.15 1.95
CA GLU A 62 -3.61 -0.66 2.37
C GLU A 62 -4.01 -2.13 2.56
N ARG A 63 -3.06 -3.02 2.24
CA ARG A 63 -3.28 -4.46 2.41
C ARG A 63 -3.29 -4.84 3.87
N SER A 64 -4.34 -5.55 4.28
CA SER A 64 -4.41 -6.21 5.58
C SER A 64 -4.29 -7.72 5.40
N ARG A 65 -3.63 -8.37 6.36
CA ARG A 65 -3.61 -9.84 6.51
C ARG A 65 -4.72 -10.33 7.44
N ASP A 66 -5.34 -9.42 8.17
CA ASP A 66 -6.47 -9.74 9.04
C ASP A 66 -7.65 -10.24 8.20
N VAL A 67 -8.21 -11.40 8.60
CA VAL A 67 -9.26 -12.09 7.85
C VAL A 67 -10.54 -11.26 7.81
N ILE A 68 -10.90 -10.59 8.93
CA ILE A 68 -12.12 -9.77 9.02
C ILE A 68 -11.98 -8.55 8.12
N VAL A 69 -10.86 -7.84 8.22
CA VAL A 69 -10.58 -6.61 7.47
C VAL A 69 -10.50 -6.89 5.96
N ARG A 70 -9.93 -8.00 5.55
CA ARG A 70 -9.76 -8.35 4.12
C ARG A 70 -11.05 -8.39 3.33
N PHE A 71 -12.17 -8.78 3.97
CA PHE A 71 -13.47 -8.94 3.34
C PHE A 71 -14.41 -7.75 3.54
N ARG A 72 -13.96 -6.69 4.24
CA ARG A 72 -14.71 -5.44 4.33
C ARG A 72 -14.40 -4.57 3.11
N ASP A 73 -15.41 -4.00 2.49
CA ASP A 73 -15.23 -3.00 1.44
C ASP A 73 -15.07 -1.61 2.09
N ALA A 74 -14.14 -0.82 1.58
CA ALA A 74 -13.99 0.58 1.97
C ALA A 74 -14.74 1.44 0.96
N LEU A 75 -15.91 1.95 1.32
CA LEU A 75 -16.66 2.92 0.53
C LEU A 75 -15.91 4.23 0.52
N VAL A 76 -15.72 4.84 -0.65
CA VAL A 76 -14.94 6.07 -0.84
C VAL A 76 -15.84 7.19 -1.34
N TYR A 77 -15.70 8.36 -0.70
CA TYR A 77 -16.50 9.55 -0.95
C TYR A 77 -15.61 10.72 -1.36
N VAL A 78 -16.09 11.53 -2.28
CA VAL A 78 -15.50 12.82 -2.65
C VAL A 78 -16.58 13.88 -2.49
N ASP A 79 -16.30 14.92 -1.70
CA ASP A 79 -17.21 16.03 -1.40
C ASP A 79 -18.62 15.62 -0.95
N GLY A 80 -18.69 14.46 -0.24
CA GLY A 80 -19.91 13.90 0.30
C GLY A 80 -20.64 12.92 -0.62
N GLU A 81 -20.20 12.74 -1.86
CA GLU A 81 -20.76 11.79 -2.81
C GLU A 81 -19.96 10.48 -2.81
N GLN A 82 -20.65 9.34 -2.69
CA GLN A 82 -20.00 8.04 -2.84
C GLN A 82 -19.59 7.83 -4.30
N VAL A 83 -18.29 7.60 -4.53
CA VAL A 83 -17.76 7.43 -5.89
C VAL A 83 -17.48 5.97 -6.21
N THR A 84 -16.95 5.22 -5.26
CA THR A 84 -16.60 3.81 -5.47
C THR A 84 -16.45 3.07 -4.14
N ASP A 85 -16.08 1.81 -4.20
CA ASP A 85 -15.57 1.01 -3.08
C ASP A 85 -14.19 0.47 -3.43
N LEU A 86 -13.37 0.23 -2.42
CA LEU A 86 -12.04 -0.37 -2.54
C LEU A 86 -11.96 -1.66 -1.76
N MET A 87 -11.57 -2.73 -2.43
CA MET A 87 -11.19 -4.00 -1.81
C MET A 87 -9.74 -3.97 -1.32
N ASN A 88 -9.35 -4.98 -0.57
CA ASN A 88 -8.00 -5.10 0.01
C ASN A 88 -6.88 -5.00 -1.03
N GLY A 89 -6.05 -3.97 -0.93
CA GLY A 89 -4.94 -3.71 -1.85
C GLY A 89 -5.34 -3.06 -3.18
N GLU A 90 -6.52 -2.47 -3.25
CA GLU A 90 -6.97 -1.68 -4.41
C GLU A 90 -6.71 -0.19 -4.22
N HIS A 91 -6.73 0.53 -5.33
CA HIS A 91 -6.65 1.99 -5.38
C HIS A 91 -7.57 2.56 -6.46
N VAL A 92 -7.88 3.84 -6.32
CA VAL A 92 -8.58 4.65 -7.31
C VAL A 92 -7.87 5.98 -7.49
N VAL A 93 -7.85 6.49 -8.71
CA VAL A 93 -7.34 7.83 -9.01
C VAL A 93 -8.53 8.73 -9.31
N PHE A 94 -8.68 9.79 -8.51
CA PHE A 94 -9.62 10.88 -8.76
C PHE A 94 -8.90 12.03 -9.47
N TYR A 95 -9.61 12.73 -10.33
CA TYR A 95 -9.15 13.94 -10.99
C TYR A 95 -9.96 15.11 -10.47
N LEU A 96 -9.33 15.92 -9.61
CA LEU A 96 -10.00 16.99 -8.88
C LEU A 96 -9.37 18.36 -9.22
N SER A 97 -10.16 19.40 -9.16
CA SER A 97 -9.63 20.77 -9.28
C SER A 97 -8.67 21.08 -8.14
N PRO A 98 -7.63 21.92 -8.35
CA PRO A 98 -6.85 22.44 -7.23
C PRO A 98 -7.73 23.15 -6.22
N GLY A 99 -7.48 22.89 -4.92
CA GLY A 99 -8.27 23.46 -3.84
C GLY A 99 -8.50 22.47 -2.70
N VAL A 100 -9.43 22.80 -1.82
CA VAL A 100 -9.79 21.95 -0.68
C VAL A 100 -11.01 21.12 -1.03
N HIS A 101 -10.85 19.82 -1.00
CA HIS A 101 -11.91 18.82 -1.14
C HIS A 101 -12.09 18.05 0.18
N ARG A 102 -13.18 17.32 0.28
CA ARG A 102 -13.42 16.37 1.37
C ARG A 102 -13.31 14.97 0.80
N ILE A 103 -12.37 14.18 1.33
CA ILE A 103 -12.29 12.76 1.03
C ILE A 103 -12.78 12.02 2.24
N GLY A 104 -13.72 11.12 2.06
CA GLY A 104 -14.33 10.32 3.09
C GLY A 104 -14.22 8.84 2.81
N VAL A 105 -14.21 8.05 3.88
CA VAL A 105 -14.26 6.58 3.79
C VAL A 105 -15.20 6.04 4.86
N SER A 106 -15.87 4.93 4.56
CA SER A 106 -16.68 4.18 5.52
C SER A 106 -16.64 2.70 5.20
N THR A 107 -17.26 1.89 6.05
CA THR A 107 -17.66 0.53 5.72
C THR A 107 -19.15 0.37 6.02
N GLN A 108 -19.71 -0.80 5.74
CA GLN A 108 -21.08 -1.11 6.17
C GLN A 108 -21.26 -1.15 7.71
N PHE A 109 -20.14 -1.11 8.47
CA PHE A 109 -20.14 -1.19 9.94
C PHE A 109 -19.64 0.10 10.59
N ASP A 110 -18.85 0.91 9.88
CA ASP A 110 -18.24 2.13 10.40
C ASP A 110 -18.91 3.36 9.81
N PRO A 111 -19.08 4.44 10.60
CA PRO A 111 -19.54 5.72 10.07
C PRO A 111 -18.50 6.31 9.10
N VAL A 112 -18.92 7.31 8.32
CA VAL A 112 -17.99 8.03 7.43
C VAL A 112 -16.95 8.76 8.24
N VAL A 113 -15.68 8.44 7.99
CA VAL A 113 -14.50 9.19 8.43
C VAL A 113 -14.07 10.09 7.28
N GLU A 114 -14.10 11.40 7.50
CA GLU A 114 -13.83 12.39 6.46
C GLU A 114 -12.65 13.28 6.83
N MET A 115 -11.83 13.64 5.84
CA MET A 115 -10.77 14.61 6.01
C MET A 115 -10.83 15.70 4.94
N ARG A 116 -10.42 16.90 5.30
CA ARG A 116 -10.13 17.98 4.34
C ARG A 116 -8.83 17.68 3.64
N PHE A 117 -8.86 17.63 2.33
CA PHE A 117 -7.73 17.27 1.48
C PHE A 117 -7.42 18.41 0.50
N THR A 118 -6.27 19.05 0.68
CA THR A 118 -5.81 20.10 -0.25
C THR A 118 -5.19 19.43 -1.47
N VAL A 119 -5.82 19.61 -2.61
CA VAL A 119 -5.34 19.19 -3.93
C VAL A 119 -4.48 20.30 -4.51
N THR A 120 -3.28 19.99 -4.96
CA THR A 120 -2.36 20.95 -5.53
C THR A 120 -1.60 20.36 -6.71
N ALA A 121 -1.35 21.19 -7.73
CA ALA A 121 -0.48 20.85 -8.85
C ALA A 121 1.02 20.98 -8.49
N ASP A 122 1.35 21.48 -7.32
CA ASP A 122 2.74 21.59 -6.85
C ASP A 122 3.30 20.20 -6.58
N THR A 123 4.29 19.77 -7.37
CA THR A 123 4.91 18.45 -7.32
C THR A 123 5.71 18.17 -6.03
N ARG A 124 5.93 19.20 -5.20
CA ARG A 124 6.53 19.03 -3.87
C ARG A 124 5.57 18.37 -2.87
N TYR A 125 4.28 18.28 -3.20
CA TYR A 125 3.28 17.68 -2.34
C TYR A 125 2.69 16.43 -2.97
N THR A 126 2.49 15.41 -2.15
CA THR A 126 1.83 14.18 -2.59
C THR A 126 0.33 14.34 -2.51
N ASN A 127 -0.36 14.17 -3.64
CA ASN A 127 -1.82 14.05 -3.68
C ASN A 127 -2.22 12.58 -3.51
N ARG A 128 -1.97 12.03 -2.32
CA ARG A 128 -2.30 10.64 -1.98
C ARG A 128 -2.93 10.54 -0.61
N ALA A 129 -3.96 9.71 -0.52
CA ALA A 129 -4.56 9.28 0.73
C ALA A 129 -4.43 7.77 0.90
N SER A 130 -4.28 7.34 2.15
CA SER A 130 -4.19 5.93 2.53
C SER A 130 -5.36 5.58 3.44
N VAL A 131 -6.06 4.52 3.09
CA VAL A 131 -7.14 3.92 3.86
C VAL A 131 -6.57 2.72 4.61
N THR A 132 -6.69 2.72 5.92
CA THR A 132 -6.20 1.66 6.81
C THR A 132 -7.30 1.22 7.76
N PHE A 133 -7.04 0.13 8.49
CA PHE A 133 -7.89 -0.33 9.58
C PHE A 133 -7.03 -0.44 10.84
N ASP A 134 -7.56 -0.01 11.97
CA ASP A 134 -6.89 -0.09 13.26
C ASP A 134 -7.02 -1.49 13.90
N GLY A 135 -6.50 -1.63 15.14
CA GLY A 135 -6.53 -2.89 15.87
C GLY A 135 -7.93 -3.37 16.25
N ASP A 136 -8.91 -2.46 16.31
CA ASP A 136 -10.33 -2.76 16.58
C ASP A 136 -11.14 -2.90 15.29
N HIS A 137 -10.46 -2.98 14.15
CA HIS A 137 -11.00 -3.05 12.80
C HIS A 137 -11.77 -1.79 12.35
N GLY A 138 -11.60 -0.65 13.04
CA GLY A 138 -12.14 0.64 12.64
C GLY A 138 -11.42 1.19 11.41
N ILE A 139 -12.19 1.78 10.47
CA ILE A 139 -11.62 2.39 9.27
C ILE A 139 -10.98 3.74 9.58
N ALA A 140 -9.82 4.01 8.99
CA ALA A 140 -9.10 5.25 9.13
C ALA A 140 -8.60 5.77 7.78
N LEU A 141 -8.55 7.10 7.64
CA LEU A 141 -8.08 7.80 6.44
C LEU A 141 -6.95 8.75 6.81
N ARG A 142 -5.85 8.70 6.05
CA ARG A 142 -4.69 9.56 6.27
C ARG A 142 -4.17 10.11 4.94
N ARG A 143 -3.71 11.38 4.96
CA ARG A 143 -2.87 11.89 3.87
C ARG A 143 -1.49 11.26 3.98
N VAL A 144 -0.95 10.80 2.85
CA VAL A 144 0.44 10.33 2.78
C VAL A 144 1.33 11.56 2.62
N ALA A 145 2.24 11.77 3.57
CA ALA A 145 3.32 12.75 3.43
C ALA A 145 4.38 12.24 2.44
N GLN A 146 5.11 13.17 1.82
CA GLN A 146 6.32 12.83 1.08
C GLN A 146 7.41 12.40 2.03
#